data_edd48fa139e18a75191f32a72b44778f
#
_entry.id   edd48fa139e18a75191f32a72b44778f
#
_cell.length_a   1.000
_cell.length_b   1.000
_cell.length_c   1.000
_cell.angle_alpha   90.00
_cell.angle_beta   90.00
_cell.angle_gamma   90.00
#
_symmetry.space_group_name_H-M   'P 1'
#
loop_
_entity.id
_entity.type
_entity.pdbx_description
1 polymer ?
#
loop_
_entity_poly.entity_id
_entity_poly.type
_entity_poly.pdbx_seq_one_letter_code
_entity_poly.pdbx_strand_id
1 'polypeptide(L)'
;MNELIAKKVYYSIGEVCDLTGLKPHVLRYWETQFDVLNPTKNRAGNRVYRSKDIEIILLVKRLLYQKKYTIEGANNRLVEMRKAGELEEERQDVLEPEFLAGMKAALEELREVLTPGSASQDG
;
A
#
# COMPACT_ATOMS: atom_id res chain seq x y z
N MET A 1 5.57 11.28 8.76
CA MET A 1 4.92 10.25 7.94
C MET A 1 4.31 9.15 8.76
N ASN A 2 5.11 8.48 9.58
CA ASN A 2 4.59 7.41 10.43
C ASN A 2 3.56 7.92 11.42
N GLU A 3 3.73 9.14 11.88
CA GLU A 3 2.78 9.75 12.78
C GLU A 3 1.40 9.89 12.17
N LEU A 4 1.35 10.20 10.88
CA LEU A 4 0.10 10.34 10.16
C LEU A 4 -0.65 9.01 10.13
N ILE A 5 0.06 7.92 9.86
CA ILE A 5 -0.51 6.59 9.85
C ILE A 5 -0.94 6.16 11.25
N ALA A 6 -0.13 6.48 12.27
CA ALA A 6 -0.40 6.08 13.64
C ALA A 6 -1.57 6.82 14.27
N LYS A 7 -1.84 8.06 13.86
CA LYS A 7 -2.89 8.88 14.46
C LYS A 7 -4.29 8.58 13.97
N LYS A 8 -4.41 8.08 12.76
CA LYS A 8 -5.70 7.76 12.17
C LYS A 8 -6.04 6.30 12.38
N VAL A 9 -7.30 6.02 12.66
CA VAL A 9 -7.79 4.67 12.82
C VAL A 9 -8.24 4.10 11.48
N TYR A 10 -8.94 4.92 10.68
CA TYR A 10 -9.49 4.49 9.39
C TYR A 10 -9.11 5.46 8.29
N TYR A 11 -8.89 4.90 7.11
CA TYR A 11 -8.51 5.64 5.92
C TYR A 11 -9.47 5.29 4.80
N SER A 12 -9.82 6.29 3.99
CA SER A 12 -10.61 6.05 2.78
C SER A 12 -9.71 5.50 1.67
N ILE A 13 -10.33 4.95 0.61
CA ILE A 13 -9.55 4.47 -0.53
C ILE A 13 -8.74 5.60 -1.16
N GLY A 14 -9.29 6.82 -1.22
CA GLY A 14 -8.56 7.97 -1.74
C GLY A 14 -7.31 8.27 -0.93
N GLU A 15 -7.42 8.25 0.39
CA GLU A 15 -6.29 8.48 1.28
C GLU A 15 -5.22 7.40 1.13
N VAL A 16 -5.65 6.14 1.01
CA VAL A 16 -4.72 5.03 0.81
C VAL A 16 -4.00 5.17 -0.52
N CYS A 17 -4.71 5.56 -1.57
CA CYS A 17 -4.11 5.77 -2.88
C CYS A 17 -3.07 6.89 -2.82
N ASP A 18 -3.35 7.95 -2.09
CA ASP A 18 -2.39 9.05 -1.92
C ASP A 18 -1.15 8.60 -1.16
N LEU A 19 -1.33 7.78 -0.13
CA LEU A 19 -0.21 7.29 0.68
C LEU A 19 0.65 6.27 -0.05
N THR A 20 0.04 5.46 -0.90
CA THR A 20 0.75 4.34 -1.56
C THR A 20 1.12 4.64 -3.00
N GLY A 21 0.56 5.68 -3.60
CA GLY A 21 0.79 6.00 -5.00
C GLY A 21 0.06 5.09 -5.97
N LEU A 22 -0.86 4.29 -5.47
CA LEU A 22 -1.64 3.38 -6.31
C LEU A 22 -2.93 4.04 -6.77
N LYS A 23 -3.49 3.53 -7.85
CA LYS A 23 -4.79 3.97 -8.33
C LYS A 23 -5.89 3.11 -7.72
N PRO A 24 -7.11 3.66 -7.55
CA PRO A 24 -8.20 2.90 -6.92
C PRO A 24 -8.50 1.57 -7.60
N HIS A 25 -8.45 1.51 -8.93
CA HIS A 25 -8.76 0.26 -9.62
C HIS A 25 -7.69 -0.81 -9.40
N VAL A 26 -6.44 -0.39 -9.23
CA VAL A 26 -5.35 -1.32 -8.91
C VAL A 26 -5.57 -1.91 -7.52
N LEU A 27 -5.89 -1.04 -6.56
CA LEU A 27 -6.11 -1.49 -5.20
C LEU A 27 -7.30 -2.44 -5.11
N ARG A 28 -8.39 -2.13 -5.80
CA ARG A 28 -9.56 -3.00 -5.84
C ARG A 28 -9.25 -4.35 -6.48
N TYR A 29 -8.42 -4.35 -7.53
CA TYR A 29 -8.00 -5.59 -8.16
C TYR A 29 -7.18 -6.44 -7.19
N TRP A 30 -6.23 -5.81 -6.48
CA TRP A 30 -5.41 -6.53 -5.51
C TRP A 30 -6.25 -7.16 -4.40
N GLU A 31 -7.32 -6.49 -3.99
CA GLU A 31 -8.22 -7.04 -2.98
C GLU A 31 -8.85 -8.35 -3.41
N THR A 32 -9.04 -8.54 -4.71
CA THR A 32 -9.57 -9.79 -5.23
C THR A 32 -8.50 -10.87 -5.35
N GLN A 33 -7.23 -10.49 -5.40
CA GLN A 33 -6.13 -11.42 -5.65
C GLN A 33 -5.37 -11.83 -4.41
N PHE A 34 -5.41 -11.03 -3.35
CA PHE A 34 -4.62 -11.27 -2.16
C PHE A 34 -5.52 -11.59 -0.96
N ASP A 35 -5.37 -12.81 -0.45
CA ASP A 35 -6.17 -13.29 0.67
C ASP A 35 -5.95 -12.50 1.95
N VAL A 36 -4.75 -11.94 2.11
CA VAL A 36 -4.40 -11.18 3.30
C VAL A 36 -4.94 -9.75 3.27
N LEU A 37 -5.43 -9.30 2.13
CA LEU A 37 -5.91 -7.94 1.93
C LEU A 37 -7.44 -7.94 1.95
N ASN A 38 -8.01 -7.57 3.09
CA ASN A 38 -9.44 -7.70 3.31
C ASN A 38 -9.98 -6.47 4.04
N PRO A 39 -10.25 -5.38 3.30
CA PRO A 39 -10.71 -4.15 3.93
C PRO A 39 -12.12 -4.30 4.49
N THR A 40 -12.43 -3.47 5.46
CA THR A 40 -13.74 -3.43 6.09
C THR A 40 -14.59 -2.37 5.40
N LYS A 41 -15.91 -2.51 5.49
CA LYS A 41 -16.84 -1.49 5.01
C LYS A 41 -17.43 -0.79 6.22
N ASN A 42 -17.60 0.54 6.12
CA ASN A 42 -18.27 1.29 7.17
C ASN A 42 -19.80 1.18 7.00
N ARG A 43 -20.55 1.89 7.86
CA ARG A 43 -22.02 1.83 7.84
C ARG A 43 -22.62 2.32 6.52
N ALA A 44 -21.92 3.23 5.85
CA ALA A 44 -22.38 3.75 4.56
C ALA A 44 -22.03 2.84 3.39
N GLY A 45 -21.36 1.72 3.64
CA GLY A 45 -20.97 0.78 2.60
C GLY A 45 -19.67 1.14 1.90
N ASN A 46 -18.96 2.15 2.37
CA ASN A 46 -17.69 2.55 1.80
C ASN A 46 -16.55 1.73 2.38
N ARG A 47 -15.56 1.42 1.54
CA ARG A 47 -14.36 0.74 2.01
C ARG A 47 -13.58 1.63 2.95
N VAL A 48 -13.15 1.06 4.08
CA VAL A 48 -12.25 1.73 5.01
C VAL A 48 -11.07 0.81 5.29
N TYR A 49 -9.92 1.41 5.44
CA TYR A 49 -8.66 0.70 5.62
C TYR A 49 -8.04 1.11 6.94
N ARG A 50 -7.42 0.15 7.62
CA ARG A 50 -6.67 0.44 8.84
C ARG A 50 -5.19 0.46 8.52
N SER A 51 -4.38 0.92 9.49
CA SER A 51 -2.93 0.97 9.28
C SER A 51 -2.37 -0.38 8.83
N LYS A 52 -2.86 -1.47 9.41
CA LYS A 52 -2.38 -2.80 9.01
C LYS A 52 -2.69 -3.13 7.55
N ASP A 53 -3.80 -2.63 7.04
CA ASP A 53 -4.15 -2.84 5.64
C ASP A 53 -3.20 -2.08 4.73
N ILE A 54 -2.85 -0.85 5.13
CA ILE A 54 -1.89 -0.04 4.39
C ILE A 54 -0.52 -0.70 4.40
N GLU A 55 -0.11 -1.25 5.54
CA GLU A 55 1.16 -1.98 5.66
C GLU A 55 1.18 -3.18 4.71
N ILE A 56 0.09 -3.92 4.63
CA ILE A 56 -0.01 -5.07 3.72
C ILE A 56 0.05 -4.61 2.26
N ILE A 57 -0.65 -3.50 1.93
CA ILE A 57 -0.62 -2.95 0.58
C ILE A 57 0.80 -2.56 0.19
N LEU A 58 1.53 -1.92 1.09
CA LEU A 58 2.92 -1.55 0.83
C LEU A 58 3.81 -2.78 0.67
N LEU A 59 3.53 -3.83 1.42
CA LEU A 59 4.25 -5.08 1.31
C LEU A 59 3.98 -5.76 -0.03
N VAL A 60 2.73 -5.77 -0.47
CA VAL A 60 2.37 -6.28 -1.80
C VAL A 60 3.13 -5.51 -2.88
N LYS A 61 3.13 -4.19 -2.76
CA LYS A 61 3.83 -3.33 -3.71
C LYS A 61 5.32 -3.65 -3.75
N ARG A 62 5.92 -3.86 -2.59
CA ARG A 62 7.33 -4.24 -2.48
C ARG A 62 7.61 -5.57 -3.20
N LEU A 63 6.75 -6.56 -2.97
CA LEU A 63 6.93 -7.86 -3.60
C LEU A 63 6.79 -7.79 -5.11
N LEU A 64 5.80 -7.07 -5.60
CA LEU A 64 5.55 -6.99 -7.04
C LEU A 64 6.57 -6.11 -7.77
N TYR A 65 6.91 -4.96 -7.21
CA TYR A 65 7.72 -3.97 -7.93
C TYR A 65 9.20 -4.06 -7.62
N GLN A 66 9.58 -4.40 -6.40
CA GLN A 66 10.98 -4.51 -6.03
C GLN A 66 11.50 -5.94 -6.14
N LYS A 67 10.72 -6.90 -5.70
CA LYS A 67 11.11 -8.31 -5.70
C LYS A 67 10.67 -9.05 -6.96
N LYS A 68 9.88 -8.38 -7.80
CA LYS A 68 9.44 -8.93 -9.10
C LYS A 68 8.63 -10.22 -9.01
N TYR A 69 7.90 -10.42 -7.93
CA TYR A 69 6.99 -11.54 -7.82
C TYR A 69 5.82 -11.37 -8.79
N THR A 70 5.27 -12.49 -9.25
CA THR A 70 3.95 -12.48 -9.89
C THR A 70 2.90 -12.28 -8.82
N ILE A 71 1.67 -11.94 -9.23
CA ILE A 71 0.56 -11.79 -8.27
C ILE A 71 0.32 -13.09 -7.51
N GLU A 72 0.29 -14.20 -8.24
CA GLU A 72 0.11 -15.52 -7.61
C GLU A 72 1.24 -15.82 -6.63
N GLY A 73 2.48 -15.60 -7.05
CA GLY A 73 3.64 -15.85 -6.20
C GLY A 73 3.66 -14.97 -4.96
N ALA A 74 3.29 -13.70 -5.12
CA ALA A 74 3.22 -12.77 -4.00
C ALA A 74 2.13 -13.19 -3.02
N ASN A 75 0.96 -13.59 -3.52
CA ASN A 75 -0.12 -14.06 -2.65
C ASN A 75 0.32 -15.29 -1.85
N ASN A 76 0.93 -16.25 -2.52
CA ASN A 76 1.43 -17.45 -1.84
C ASN A 76 2.46 -17.11 -0.77
N ARG A 77 3.36 -16.19 -1.07
CA ARG A 77 4.38 -15.76 -0.12
C ARG A 77 3.76 -15.10 1.11
N LEU A 78 2.78 -14.23 0.90
CA LEU A 78 2.11 -13.54 2.00
C LEU A 78 1.29 -14.51 2.87
N VAL A 79 0.65 -15.49 2.26
CA VAL A 79 -0.09 -16.50 3.01
C VAL A 79 0.89 -17.32 3.87
N GLU A 80 2.03 -17.70 3.31
CA GLU A 80 3.06 -18.42 4.05
C GLU A 80 3.58 -17.60 5.23
N MET A 81 3.86 -16.33 5.00
CA MET A 81 4.34 -15.43 6.04
C MET A 81 3.33 -15.30 7.18
N ARG A 82 2.05 -15.20 6.83
CA ARG A 82 0.99 -15.11 7.83
C ARG A 82 0.94 -16.37 8.69
N LYS A 83 1.04 -17.53 8.07
CA LYS A 83 1.03 -18.80 8.78
C LYS A 83 2.23 -18.99 9.69
N ALA A 84 3.38 -18.49 9.26
CA ALA A 84 4.62 -18.60 10.03
C ALA A 84 4.78 -17.49 11.08
N GLY A 85 3.87 -16.52 11.11
CA GLY A 85 3.98 -15.39 12.03
C GLY A 85 4.98 -14.33 11.59
N GLU A 86 5.51 -14.43 10.38
CA GLU A 86 6.49 -13.48 9.85
C GLU A 86 5.87 -12.21 9.29
N LEU A 87 4.59 -12.25 9.00
CA LEU A 87 3.90 -11.11 8.36
C LEU A 87 3.97 -9.86 9.23
N GLU A 88 3.87 -10.01 10.52
CA GLU A 88 3.92 -8.89 11.45
C GLU A 88 5.25 -8.14 11.34
N GLU A 89 6.36 -8.86 11.31
CA GLU A 89 7.68 -8.26 11.21
C GLU A 89 7.88 -7.53 9.88
N GLU A 90 7.47 -8.16 8.79
CA GLU A 90 7.61 -7.55 7.47
C GLU A 90 6.72 -6.31 7.31
N ARG A 91 5.56 -6.31 7.93
CA ARG A 91 4.70 -5.11 7.92
C ARG A 91 5.39 -3.95 8.59
N GLN A 92 6.05 -4.20 9.71
CA GLN A 92 6.75 -3.15 10.44
C GLN A 92 7.92 -2.61 9.64
N ASP A 93 8.62 -3.47 8.92
CA ASP A 93 9.73 -3.05 8.05
C ASP A 93 9.29 -2.05 6.99
N VAL A 94 8.13 -2.26 6.39
CA VAL A 94 7.66 -1.35 5.33
C VAL A 94 7.24 0.01 5.88
N LEU A 95 7.10 0.14 7.19
CA LEU A 95 6.80 1.41 7.83
C LEU A 95 8.06 2.14 8.32
N GLU A 96 9.24 1.57 8.13
CA GLU A 96 10.47 2.25 8.48
C GLU A 96 10.58 3.58 7.73
N PRO A 97 10.99 4.66 8.40
CA PRO A 97 11.02 5.98 7.77
C PRO A 97 11.84 6.03 6.50
N GLU A 98 12.97 5.35 6.45
CA GLU A 98 13.81 5.33 5.25
C GLU A 98 13.11 4.70 4.07
N PHE A 99 12.41 3.60 4.31
CA PHE A 99 11.69 2.90 3.26
C PHE A 99 10.56 3.78 2.71
N LEU A 100 9.77 4.37 3.62
CA LEU A 100 8.65 5.22 3.21
C LEU A 100 9.12 6.47 2.47
N ALA A 101 10.19 7.09 2.94
CA ALA A 101 10.75 8.26 2.28
C ALA A 101 11.26 7.93 0.88
N GLY A 102 11.97 6.83 0.74
CA GLY A 102 12.47 6.39 -0.55
C GLY A 102 11.36 6.05 -1.53
N MET A 103 10.33 5.37 -1.04
CA MET A 103 9.19 5.01 -1.86
C MET A 103 8.43 6.26 -2.32
N LYS A 104 8.22 7.20 -1.41
CA LYS A 104 7.52 8.43 -1.73
C LYS A 104 8.29 9.25 -2.76
N ALA A 105 9.60 9.37 -2.59
CA ALA A 105 10.43 10.09 -3.53
C ALA A 105 10.38 9.45 -4.92
N ALA A 106 10.47 8.13 -4.98
CA ALA A 106 10.41 7.40 -6.24
C ALA A 106 9.07 7.59 -6.94
N LEU A 107 7.98 7.61 -6.17
CA LEU A 107 6.65 7.82 -6.72
C LEU A 107 6.47 9.25 -7.23
N GLU A 108 7.06 10.22 -6.54
CA GLU A 108 7.00 11.61 -6.97
C GLU A 108 7.78 11.81 -8.28
N GLU A 109 8.95 11.21 -8.41
CA GLU A 109 9.71 11.24 -9.65
C GLU A 109 8.93 10.63 -10.80
N LEU A 110 8.30 9.50 -10.58
CA LEU A 110 7.50 8.85 -11.59
C LEU A 110 6.32 9.72 -12.00
N ARG A 111 5.70 10.38 -11.04
CA ARG A 111 4.58 11.28 -11.32
C ARG A 111 5.02 12.44 -12.22
N GLU A 112 6.18 13.03 -11.94
CA GLU A 112 6.71 14.11 -12.74
C GLU A 112 6.98 13.67 -14.16
N VAL A 113 7.54 12.49 -14.35
CA VAL A 113 7.82 11.94 -15.67
C VAL A 113 6.53 11.70 -16.45
N LEU A 114 5.51 11.17 -15.79
CA LEU A 114 4.26 10.82 -16.44
C LEU A 114 3.32 12.01 -16.65
N THR A 115 3.39 13.00 -15.76
CA THR A 115 2.49 14.16 -15.84
C THR A 115 3.25 15.45 -15.56
N PRO A 116 4.21 15.82 -16.42
CA PRO A 116 5.07 16.97 -16.13
C PRO A 116 4.32 18.30 -15.96
N GLY A 117 3.29 18.53 -16.75
CA GLY A 117 2.50 19.75 -16.63
C GLY A 117 1.72 19.81 -15.33
N SER A 118 1.15 18.69 -14.93
CA SER A 118 0.38 18.61 -13.69
C SER A 118 1.26 18.79 -12.48
N ALA A 119 2.45 18.22 -12.52
CA ALA A 119 3.39 18.32 -11.40
C ALA A 119 3.75 19.77 -11.12
N SER A 120 3.98 20.56 -12.17
CA SER A 120 4.33 21.95 -11.99
C SER A 120 3.17 22.79 -11.46
N GLN A 121 1.96 22.42 -11.78
CA GLN A 121 0.77 23.14 -11.32
C GLN A 121 0.44 22.83 -9.86
N ASP A 122 0.64 21.59 -9.49
CA ASP A 122 0.34 21.14 -8.14
C ASP A 122 1.40 21.56 -7.14
N GLY A 123 2.56 21.87 -7.63
CA GLY A 123 3.66 22.34 -6.80
C GLY A 123 3.43 23.71 -6.26
#